data_b386ebab3cd0cd7026672fe664b0a8b0
#
_entry.id   b386ebab3cd0cd7026672fe664b0a8b0
#
_cell.length_a   1.000
_cell.length_b   1.000
_cell.length_c   1.000
_cell.angle_alpha   90.00
_cell.angle_beta   90.00
_cell.angle_gamma   90.00
#
_symmetry.space_group_name_H-M   'P 1'
#
loop_
_entity.id
_entity.type
_entity.pdbx_description
1 polymer ?
#
loop_
_entity_poly.entity_id
_entity_poly.type
_entity_poly.pdbx_seq_one_letter_code
_entity_poly.pdbx_strand_id
1 'polypeptide(L)'
;DVAPSRGLGDVYKRQGERLVGDPAKRQAVTNADKTISSIKRHMGTDYKVEIDGKKYTPQEISAMILQKLKSDAENYLGEKVTEAVITVPAYFNDAQRQATKDAGKIAGLDVKRIINEPTAAALAYGLDNEHEQKIMVYDLGGGTFDVSIIEIGDGVIEVLATAGNNKLGGDDFDNAVTQYMLNDFKAKEGVDLSKDTMALQRLKEAAEKAKKELSSTTQTEINLPYITATAEGPKHFEMTLTRAKFDELTHDLVEKTAEPVK
;
A
#
# COMPACT_ATOMS: atom_id res chain seq x y z
N ASP A 1 -17.94 -6.17 0.10
CA ASP A 1 -16.75 -6.06 1.00
C ASP A 1 -15.52 -5.87 0.14
N VAL A 2 -15.15 -4.62 -0.07
CA VAL A 2 -13.85 -4.29 -0.67
C VAL A 2 -12.82 -4.55 0.43
N ALA A 3 -12.17 -5.71 0.39
CA ALA A 3 -11.04 -5.97 1.26
C ALA A 3 -10.00 -4.87 1.02
N PRO A 4 -9.51 -4.19 2.05
CA PRO A 4 -8.52 -3.16 1.87
C PRO A 4 -7.29 -3.76 1.16
N SER A 5 -6.92 -3.19 0.03
CA SER A 5 -5.80 -3.61 -0.82
C SER A 5 -4.42 -3.55 -0.13
N ARG A 6 -4.39 -3.16 1.14
CA ARG A 6 -3.20 -2.83 1.92
C ARG A 6 -2.32 -4.01 2.33
N GLY A 7 -2.82 -5.23 2.37
CA GLY A 7 -2.00 -6.41 2.68
C GLY A 7 -1.59 -7.24 1.45
N LEU A 8 -2.16 -6.94 0.29
CA LEU A 8 -1.94 -7.73 -0.92
C LEU A 8 -0.59 -7.44 -1.62
N GLY A 9 0.03 -6.28 -1.29
CA GLY A 9 1.30 -5.87 -1.88
C GLY A 9 2.54 -6.51 -1.28
N ASP A 10 2.43 -7.22 -0.17
CA ASP A 10 3.57 -7.79 0.51
C ASP A 10 3.82 -9.23 0.06
N VAL A 11 5.07 -9.55 -0.24
CA VAL A 11 5.51 -10.87 -0.66
C VAL A 11 6.72 -11.30 0.17
N TYR A 12 6.66 -12.47 0.74
CA TYR A 12 7.77 -13.10 1.45
C TYR A 12 8.10 -14.47 0.87
N LYS A 13 9.38 -14.81 0.81
CA LYS A 13 9.84 -16.11 0.35
C LYS A 13 10.85 -16.73 1.29
N ARG A 14 10.56 -17.93 1.80
CA ARG A 14 11.49 -18.75 2.60
C ARG A 14 11.51 -20.16 2.07
N GLN A 15 12.71 -20.73 1.78
CA GLN A 15 12.91 -22.13 1.42
C GLN A 15 11.92 -22.67 0.36
N GLY A 16 11.57 -21.84 -0.64
CA GLY A 16 10.61 -22.21 -1.69
C GLY A 16 9.15 -21.86 -1.40
N GLU A 17 8.79 -21.56 -0.16
CA GLU A 17 7.46 -21.06 0.18
C GLU A 17 7.33 -19.57 -0.13
N ARG A 18 6.16 -19.18 -0.62
CA ARG A 18 5.80 -17.81 -0.93
C ARG A 18 4.54 -17.43 -0.16
N LEU A 19 4.65 -16.39 0.66
CA LEU A 19 3.51 -15.79 1.33
C LEU A 19 3.16 -14.48 0.64
N VAL A 20 1.89 -14.18 0.51
CA VAL A 20 1.38 -12.94 -0.10
C VAL A 20 0.27 -12.37 0.77
N GLY A 21 0.22 -11.04 0.90
CA GLY A 21 -0.79 -10.35 1.69
C GLY A 21 -0.52 -10.41 3.20
N ASP A 22 -1.58 -10.49 4.00
CA ASP A 22 -1.49 -10.48 5.46
C ASP A 22 -0.54 -11.53 6.06
N PRO A 23 -0.44 -12.78 5.55
CA PRO A 23 0.56 -13.72 6.03
C PRO A 23 2.00 -13.23 5.81
N ALA A 24 2.30 -12.58 4.67
CA ALA A 24 3.61 -12.00 4.41
C ALA A 24 3.88 -10.82 5.35
N LYS A 25 2.89 -9.95 5.55
CA LYS A 25 2.98 -8.79 6.44
C LYS A 25 3.25 -9.22 7.90
N ARG A 26 2.48 -10.19 8.42
CA ARG A 26 2.62 -10.67 9.81
C ARG A 26 4.01 -11.21 10.15
N GLN A 27 4.71 -11.81 9.20
CA GLN A 27 6.06 -12.33 9.42
C GLN A 27 7.17 -11.32 9.06
N ALA A 28 6.85 -10.14 8.55
CA ALA A 28 7.82 -9.10 8.19
C ALA A 28 8.70 -8.66 9.37
N VAL A 29 8.18 -8.70 10.61
CA VAL A 29 8.94 -8.40 11.82
C VAL A 29 10.20 -9.27 11.94
N THR A 30 10.09 -10.58 11.61
CA THR A 30 11.18 -11.54 11.72
C THR A 30 11.97 -11.71 10.43
N ASN A 31 11.47 -11.24 9.30
CA ASN A 31 12.04 -11.46 7.96
C ASN A 31 11.93 -10.20 7.06
N ALA A 32 12.22 -9.03 7.62
CA ALA A 32 12.10 -7.76 6.93
C ALA A 32 12.89 -7.73 5.61
N ASP A 33 14.11 -8.28 5.60
CA ASP A 33 14.99 -8.31 4.41
C ASP A 33 14.44 -9.15 3.26
N LYS A 34 13.48 -10.05 3.53
CA LYS A 34 12.84 -10.92 2.53
C LYS A 34 11.38 -10.56 2.26
N THR A 35 10.90 -9.49 2.88
CA THR A 35 9.53 -9.00 2.71
C THR A 35 9.53 -7.75 1.83
N ILE A 36 8.80 -7.83 0.72
CA ILE A 36 8.71 -6.76 -0.27
C ILE A 36 7.36 -6.09 -0.13
N SER A 37 7.35 -4.78 0.04
CA SER A 37 6.15 -3.94 0.08
C SER A 37 6.22 -2.84 -0.99
N SER A 38 5.06 -2.29 -1.35
CA SER A 38 4.93 -1.13 -2.26
C SER A 38 5.62 -1.28 -3.61
N ILE A 39 5.72 -2.51 -4.15
CA ILE A 39 6.38 -2.78 -5.44
C ILE A 39 5.75 -2.01 -6.62
N LYS A 40 4.47 -1.62 -6.51
CA LYS A 40 3.74 -0.82 -7.51
C LYS A 40 4.47 0.48 -7.85
N ARG A 41 5.19 1.09 -6.89
CA ARG A 41 5.99 2.32 -7.08
C ARG A 41 7.16 2.13 -8.07
N HIS A 42 7.55 0.90 -8.34
CA HIS A 42 8.68 0.54 -9.21
C HIS A 42 8.26 -0.06 -10.56
N MET A 43 6.95 -0.15 -10.85
CA MET A 43 6.46 -0.70 -12.11
C MET A 43 6.98 0.12 -13.31
N GLY A 44 7.37 -0.60 -14.37
CA GLY A 44 7.90 0.02 -15.58
C GLY A 44 9.33 0.56 -15.47
N THR A 45 10.06 0.23 -14.38
CA THR A 45 11.47 0.58 -14.19
C THR A 45 12.37 -0.66 -14.24
N ASP A 46 13.68 -0.45 -14.26
CA ASP A 46 14.72 -1.48 -14.20
C ASP A 46 15.06 -1.92 -12.76
N TYR A 47 14.27 -1.46 -11.78
CA TYR A 47 14.44 -1.85 -10.38
C TYR A 47 14.40 -3.37 -10.21
N LYS A 48 15.24 -3.90 -9.33
CA LYS A 48 15.28 -5.34 -9.00
C LYS A 48 15.37 -5.54 -7.50
N VAL A 49 14.62 -6.53 -7.06
CA VAL A 49 14.69 -7.02 -5.68
C VAL A 49 15.52 -8.30 -5.68
N GLU A 50 16.49 -8.40 -4.78
CA GLU A 50 17.29 -9.60 -4.60
C GLU A 50 16.82 -10.37 -3.36
N ILE A 51 16.47 -11.65 -3.55
CA ILE A 51 16.07 -12.56 -2.47
C ILE A 51 16.82 -13.87 -2.66
N ASP A 52 17.60 -14.26 -1.66
CA ASP A 52 18.39 -15.50 -1.66
C ASP A 52 19.26 -15.65 -2.94
N GLY A 53 19.90 -14.55 -3.38
CA GLY A 53 20.77 -14.50 -4.56
C GLY A 53 20.05 -14.48 -5.91
N LYS A 54 18.71 -14.48 -5.90
CA LYS A 54 17.90 -14.37 -7.12
C LYS A 54 17.29 -12.96 -7.23
N LYS A 55 17.44 -12.36 -8.44
CA LYS A 55 16.90 -11.03 -8.75
C LYS A 55 15.51 -11.16 -9.37
N TYR A 56 14.58 -10.38 -8.88
CA TYR A 56 13.21 -10.30 -9.37
C TYR A 56 12.89 -8.90 -9.85
N THR A 57 12.20 -8.81 -10.97
CA THR A 57 11.65 -7.56 -11.50
C THR A 57 10.35 -7.18 -10.80
N PRO A 58 9.91 -5.90 -10.86
CA PRO A 58 8.61 -5.50 -10.33
C PRO A 58 7.45 -6.30 -10.91
N GLN A 59 7.51 -6.67 -12.20
CA GLN A 59 6.51 -7.50 -12.86
C GLN A 59 6.43 -8.90 -12.26
N GLU A 60 7.57 -9.53 -11.97
CA GLU A 60 7.61 -10.86 -11.35
C GLU A 60 7.05 -10.84 -9.93
N ILE A 61 7.37 -9.81 -9.14
CA ILE A 61 6.80 -9.65 -7.79
C ILE A 61 5.29 -9.38 -7.86
N SER A 62 4.86 -8.50 -8.76
CA SER A 62 3.42 -8.22 -8.98
C SER A 62 2.67 -9.47 -9.46
N ALA A 63 3.30 -10.29 -10.30
CA ALA A 63 2.73 -11.56 -10.73
C ALA A 63 2.48 -12.53 -9.57
N MET A 64 3.32 -12.51 -8.54
CA MET A 64 3.10 -13.33 -7.34
C MET A 64 1.83 -12.93 -6.60
N ILE A 65 1.55 -11.62 -6.54
CA ILE A 65 0.32 -11.09 -5.97
C ILE A 65 -0.90 -11.52 -6.80
N LEU A 66 -0.80 -11.34 -8.13
CA LEU A 66 -1.88 -11.74 -9.04
C LEU A 66 -2.16 -13.25 -9.01
N GLN A 67 -1.13 -14.09 -8.86
CA GLN A 67 -1.28 -15.53 -8.67
C GLN A 67 -2.04 -15.87 -7.40
N LYS A 68 -1.77 -15.14 -6.30
CA LYS A 68 -2.51 -15.32 -5.05
C LYS A 68 -3.97 -14.93 -5.22
N LEU A 69 -4.26 -13.77 -5.81
CA LEU A 69 -5.61 -13.31 -6.09
C LEU A 69 -6.36 -14.30 -6.99
N LYS A 70 -5.70 -14.80 -8.05
CA LYS A 70 -6.24 -15.84 -8.92
C LYS A 70 -6.62 -17.09 -8.15
N SER A 71 -5.70 -17.61 -7.33
CA SER A 71 -5.94 -18.80 -6.50
C SER A 71 -7.08 -18.60 -5.52
N ASP A 72 -7.19 -17.44 -4.90
CA ASP A 72 -8.27 -17.12 -3.97
C ASP A 72 -9.62 -17.05 -4.69
N ALA A 73 -9.66 -16.43 -5.87
CA ALA A 73 -10.84 -16.39 -6.72
C ALA A 73 -11.28 -17.80 -7.17
N GLU A 74 -10.33 -18.64 -7.62
CA GLU A 74 -10.59 -20.02 -8.02
C GLU A 74 -11.12 -20.86 -6.85
N ASN A 75 -10.58 -20.68 -5.65
CA ASN A 75 -11.06 -21.36 -4.44
C ASN A 75 -12.48 -20.92 -4.06
N TYR A 76 -12.80 -19.65 -4.23
CA TYR A 76 -14.11 -19.10 -3.93
C TYR A 76 -15.17 -19.51 -4.94
N LEU A 77 -14.84 -19.46 -6.23
CA LEU A 77 -15.75 -19.77 -7.33
C LEU A 77 -15.91 -21.29 -7.58
N GLY A 78 -14.91 -22.09 -7.18
CA GLY A 78 -14.87 -23.52 -7.49
C GLY A 78 -14.53 -23.85 -8.95
N GLU A 79 -14.06 -22.85 -9.71
CA GLU A 79 -13.70 -22.98 -11.12
C GLU A 79 -12.40 -22.23 -11.45
N LYS A 80 -11.82 -22.51 -12.62
CA LYS A 80 -10.59 -21.87 -13.07
C LYS A 80 -10.83 -20.44 -13.53
N VAL A 81 -9.98 -19.52 -13.08
CA VAL A 81 -9.92 -18.13 -13.53
C VAL A 81 -8.81 -17.99 -14.56
N THR A 82 -9.15 -17.76 -15.81
CA THR A 82 -8.22 -17.68 -16.95
C THR A 82 -8.05 -16.27 -17.48
N GLU A 83 -9.03 -15.38 -17.24
CA GLU A 83 -9.09 -14.04 -17.79
C GLU A 83 -9.12 -12.99 -16.67
N ALA A 84 -8.62 -11.79 -16.94
CA ALA A 84 -8.69 -10.69 -15.99
C ALA A 84 -8.78 -9.33 -16.69
N VAL A 85 -9.43 -8.39 -16.01
CA VAL A 85 -9.28 -6.96 -16.21
C VAL A 85 -8.47 -6.43 -15.03
N ILE A 86 -7.39 -5.70 -15.31
CA ILE A 86 -6.50 -5.18 -14.27
C ILE A 86 -6.55 -3.65 -14.29
N THR A 87 -6.66 -3.05 -13.11
CA THR A 87 -6.69 -1.60 -12.96
C THR A 87 -5.29 -1.03 -12.72
N VAL A 88 -5.07 0.18 -13.23
CA VAL A 88 -3.85 0.96 -13.01
C VAL A 88 -4.20 2.42 -12.74
N PRO A 89 -3.34 3.18 -12.03
CA PRO A 89 -3.49 4.62 -11.91
C PRO A 89 -3.65 5.28 -13.29
N ALA A 90 -4.47 6.32 -13.37
CA ALA A 90 -4.74 7.00 -14.65
C ALA A 90 -3.47 7.62 -15.27
N TYR A 91 -2.50 8.06 -14.43
CA TYR A 91 -1.23 8.64 -14.88
C TYR A 91 -0.16 7.60 -15.26
N PHE A 92 -0.39 6.29 -15.10
CA PHE A 92 0.57 5.29 -15.55
C PHE A 92 0.86 5.47 -17.03
N ASN A 93 2.15 5.57 -17.36
CA ASN A 93 2.62 5.61 -18.75
C ASN A 93 2.55 4.22 -19.39
N ASP A 94 2.83 4.16 -20.71
CA ASP A 94 2.74 2.92 -21.48
C ASP A 94 3.68 1.82 -20.96
N ALA A 95 4.87 2.17 -20.49
CA ALA A 95 5.81 1.20 -19.93
C ALA A 95 5.25 0.56 -18.64
N GLN A 96 4.63 1.35 -17.76
CA GLN A 96 4.00 0.88 -16.53
C GLN A 96 2.76 0.02 -16.81
N ARG A 97 1.94 0.42 -17.78
CA ARG A 97 0.76 -0.34 -18.25
C ARG A 97 1.18 -1.67 -18.86
N GLN A 98 2.21 -1.67 -19.71
CA GLN A 98 2.76 -2.89 -20.30
C GLN A 98 3.34 -3.81 -19.23
N ALA A 99 4.11 -3.29 -18.27
CA ALA A 99 4.64 -4.06 -17.14
C ALA A 99 3.54 -4.72 -16.30
N THR A 100 2.42 -4.02 -16.09
CA THR A 100 1.24 -4.58 -15.41
C THR A 100 0.58 -5.70 -16.22
N LYS A 101 0.46 -5.52 -17.53
CA LYS A 101 -0.06 -6.55 -18.44
C LYS A 101 0.86 -7.80 -18.44
N ASP A 102 2.16 -7.59 -18.44
CA ASP A 102 3.15 -8.67 -18.38
C ASP A 102 3.09 -9.42 -17.05
N ALA A 103 2.90 -8.72 -15.93
CA ALA A 103 2.67 -9.34 -14.63
C ALA A 103 1.45 -10.27 -14.66
N GLY A 104 0.35 -9.85 -15.28
CA GLY A 104 -0.84 -10.69 -15.48
C GLY A 104 -0.54 -11.95 -16.28
N LYS A 105 0.21 -11.82 -17.39
CA LYS A 105 0.63 -12.97 -18.20
C LYS A 105 1.54 -13.94 -17.41
N ILE A 106 2.52 -13.44 -16.66
CA ILE A 106 3.39 -14.24 -15.80
C ILE A 106 2.55 -14.97 -14.73
N ALA A 107 1.48 -14.36 -14.25
CA ALA A 107 0.53 -14.98 -13.32
C ALA A 107 -0.37 -16.05 -13.97
N GLY A 108 -0.30 -16.23 -15.28
CA GLY A 108 -1.13 -17.19 -16.02
C GLY A 108 -2.54 -16.68 -16.28
N LEU A 109 -2.70 -15.36 -16.49
CA LEU A 109 -3.96 -14.70 -16.83
C LEU A 109 -3.91 -14.14 -18.25
N ASP A 110 -5.00 -14.32 -19.00
CA ASP A 110 -5.23 -13.55 -20.22
C ASP A 110 -5.81 -12.18 -19.82
N VAL A 111 -4.97 -11.15 -19.93
CA VAL A 111 -5.34 -9.78 -19.56
C VAL A 111 -6.14 -9.14 -20.69
N LYS A 112 -7.45 -9.15 -20.56
CA LYS A 112 -8.38 -8.60 -21.57
C LYS A 112 -8.25 -7.10 -21.72
N ARG A 113 -8.16 -6.38 -20.58
CA ARG A 113 -8.01 -4.92 -20.57
C ARG A 113 -7.19 -4.46 -19.39
N ILE A 114 -6.49 -3.35 -19.60
CA ILE A 114 -6.01 -2.47 -18.54
C ILE A 114 -6.91 -1.24 -18.54
N ILE A 115 -7.53 -0.95 -17.39
CA ILE A 115 -8.41 0.21 -17.21
C ILE A 115 -7.89 1.14 -16.12
N ASN A 116 -8.33 2.38 -16.13
CA ASN A 116 -7.92 3.34 -15.11
C ASN A 116 -8.65 3.08 -13.79
N GLU A 117 -7.93 3.13 -12.66
CA GLU A 117 -8.48 2.97 -11.31
C GLU A 117 -9.66 3.91 -11.04
N PRO A 118 -9.60 5.23 -11.38
CA PRO A 118 -10.74 6.12 -11.17
C PRO A 118 -11.97 5.73 -12.01
N THR A 119 -11.79 5.21 -13.22
CA THR A 119 -12.88 4.69 -14.03
C THR A 119 -13.54 3.47 -13.38
N ALA A 120 -12.71 2.55 -12.86
CA ALA A 120 -13.21 1.38 -12.13
C ALA A 120 -13.94 1.77 -10.84
N ALA A 121 -13.44 2.77 -10.12
CA ALA A 121 -14.09 3.30 -8.93
C ALA A 121 -15.46 3.91 -9.24
N ALA A 122 -15.58 4.69 -10.31
CA ALA A 122 -16.84 5.26 -10.76
C ALA A 122 -17.87 4.17 -11.10
N LEU A 123 -17.44 3.14 -11.84
CA LEU A 123 -18.29 2.00 -12.17
C LEU A 123 -18.75 1.22 -10.93
N ALA A 124 -17.83 0.97 -9.99
CA ALA A 124 -18.12 0.24 -8.76
C ALA A 124 -19.06 1.02 -7.82
N TYR A 125 -19.01 2.33 -7.83
CA TYR A 125 -19.90 3.18 -7.05
C TYR A 125 -21.34 3.16 -7.60
N GLY A 126 -21.55 2.57 -8.80
CA GLY A 126 -22.87 2.46 -9.43
C GLY A 126 -23.38 3.78 -9.97
N LEU A 127 -22.46 4.64 -10.42
CA LEU A 127 -22.84 5.87 -11.10
C LEU A 127 -23.59 5.54 -12.37
N ASP A 128 -24.79 6.05 -12.43
CA ASP A 128 -25.72 5.89 -13.54
C ASP A 128 -25.17 6.67 -14.76
N ASN A 129 -25.15 5.99 -15.90
CA ASN A 129 -24.70 6.57 -17.17
C ASN A 129 -25.82 7.31 -17.91
N GLU A 130 -27.02 7.42 -17.33
CA GLU A 130 -28.19 8.02 -17.97
C GLU A 130 -28.16 9.56 -17.90
N HIS A 131 -27.37 10.14 -16.99
CA HIS A 131 -27.25 11.58 -16.80
C HIS A 131 -25.82 12.04 -17.00
N GLU A 132 -25.62 13.11 -17.74
CA GLU A 132 -24.32 13.80 -17.82
C GLU A 132 -23.91 14.32 -16.44
N GLN A 133 -22.75 13.89 -15.97
CA GLN A 133 -22.19 14.36 -14.71
C GLN A 133 -20.67 14.41 -14.75
N LYS A 134 -20.14 15.42 -14.07
CA LYS A 134 -18.69 15.52 -13.81
C LYS A 134 -18.44 15.20 -12.36
N ILE A 135 -17.53 14.28 -12.12
CA ILE A 135 -17.17 13.86 -10.79
C ILE A 135 -15.66 13.98 -10.59
N MET A 136 -15.26 14.20 -9.36
CA MET A 136 -13.86 14.11 -8.95
C MET A 136 -13.68 12.82 -8.15
N VAL A 137 -12.74 12.00 -8.59
CA VAL A 137 -12.26 10.86 -7.81
C VAL A 137 -10.97 11.28 -7.11
N TYR A 138 -10.98 11.24 -5.78
CA TYR A 138 -9.84 11.54 -4.91
C TYR A 138 -9.42 10.24 -4.24
N ASP A 139 -8.34 9.64 -4.71
CA ASP A 139 -7.84 8.35 -4.25
C ASP A 139 -6.51 8.53 -3.49
N LEU A 140 -6.57 8.53 -2.16
CA LEU A 140 -5.40 8.50 -1.29
C LEU A 140 -5.17 7.06 -0.83
N GLY A 141 -4.41 6.33 -1.64
CA GLY A 141 -4.07 4.93 -1.40
C GLY A 141 -2.99 4.73 -0.33
N GLY A 142 -2.49 3.49 -0.23
CA GLY A 142 -1.39 3.15 0.68
C GLY A 142 -0.06 3.77 0.27
N GLY A 143 0.22 3.80 -1.03
CA GLY A 143 1.52 4.23 -1.57
C GLY A 143 1.46 5.41 -2.54
N THR A 144 0.28 5.71 -3.08
CA THR A 144 0.08 6.75 -4.10
C THR A 144 -1.14 7.58 -3.78
N PHE A 145 -1.12 8.82 -4.25
CA PHE A 145 -2.25 9.73 -4.27
C PHE A 145 -2.61 10.07 -5.72
N ASP A 146 -3.87 9.91 -6.06
CA ASP A 146 -4.43 10.17 -7.38
C ASP A 146 -5.69 11.01 -7.27
N VAL A 147 -5.79 12.03 -8.11
CA VAL A 147 -7.01 12.79 -8.31
C VAL A 147 -7.35 12.82 -9.79
N SER A 148 -8.60 12.56 -10.14
CA SER A 148 -9.06 12.54 -11.53
C SER A 148 -10.41 13.20 -11.65
N ILE A 149 -10.60 13.98 -12.71
CA ILE A 149 -11.89 14.51 -13.14
C ILE A 149 -12.41 13.60 -14.24
N ILE A 150 -13.59 13.06 -14.03
CA ILE A 150 -14.25 12.11 -14.93
C ILE A 150 -15.57 12.73 -15.40
N GLU A 151 -15.84 12.61 -16.68
CA GLU A 151 -17.14 12.90 -17.27
C GLU A 151 -17.85 11.58 -17.59
N ILE A 152 -19.10 11.49 -17.19
CA ILE A 152 -19.97 10.34 -17.43
C ILE A 152 -21.17 10.87 -18.22
N GLY A 153 -21.46 10.23 -19.35
CA GLY A 153 -22.59 10.59 -20.19
C GLY A 153 -22.65 9.70 -21.43
N ASP A 154 -23.83 9.55 -22.02
CA ASP A 154 -24.08 8.79 -23.24
C ASP A 154 -23.49 7.36 -23.27
N GLY A 155 -23.42 6.70 -22.08
CA GLY A 155 -22.81 5.38 -21.94
C GLY A 155 -21.28 5.36 -21.99
N VAL A 156 -20.63 6.52 -21.96
CA VAL A 156 -19.18 6.70 -21.99
C VAL A 156 -18.69 7.27 -20.67
N ILE A 157 -17.53 6.75 -20.21
CA ILE A 157 -16.80 7.31 -19.07
C ILE A 157 -15.45 7.80 -19.59
N GLU A 158 -15.23 9.12 -19.52
CA GLU A 158 -14.02 9.77 -20.00
C GLU A 158 -13.24 10.40 -18.83
N VAL A 159 -11.93 10.19 -18.79
CA VAL A 159 -11.04 10.87 -17.84
C VAL A 159 -10.59 12.17 -18.49
N LEU A 160 -11.14 13.30 -18.03
CA LEU A 160 -10.85 14.64 -18.58
C LEU A 160 -9.48 15.14 -18.11
N ALA A 161 -9.15 14.89 -16.86
CA ALA A 161 -7.88 15.31 -16.27
C ALA A 161 -7.47 14.33 -15.16
N THR A 162 -6.17 14.19 -14.98
CA THR A 162 -5.60 13.41 -13.87
C THR A 162 -4.33 14.08 -13.38
N ALA A 163 -4.16 14.10 -12.08
CA ALA A 163 -2.93 14.52 -11.39
C ALA A 163 -2.71 13.63 -10.18
N GLY A 164 -1.54 13.70 -9.55
CA GLY A 164 -1.28 12.89 -8.37
C GLY A 164 0.17 12.92 -7.91
N ASN A 165 0.46 12.11 -6.91
CA ASN A 165 1.79 11.94 -6.36
C ASN A 165 2.05 10.46 -6.06
N ASN A 166 2.95 9.85 -6.83
CA ASN A 166 3.29 8.43 -6.70
C ASN A 166 4.18 8.10 -5.48
N LYS A 167 4.48 9.10 -4.65
CA LYS A 167 5.26 8.98 -3.41
C LYS A 167 4.50 9.55 -2.21
N LEU A 168 3.17 9.62 -2.31
CA LEU A 168 2.32 10.10 -1.22
C LEU A 168 1.19 9.09 -1.01
N GLY A 169 1.09 8.55 0.20
CA GLY A 169 0.06 7.60 0.57
C GLY A 169 0.12 7.24 2.05
N GLY A 170 -0.74 6.33 2.48
CA GLY A 170 -0.83 5.90 3.88
C GLY A 170 0.48 5.45 4.51
N ASP A 171 1.40 4.90 3.71
CA ASP A 171 2.75 4.52 4.19
C ASP A 171 3.56 5.72 4.67
N ASP A 172 3.37 6.90 4.05
CA ASP A 172 4.08 8.13 4.46
C ASP A 172 3.52 8.67 5.77
N PHE A 173 2.20 8.53 6.00
CA PHE A 173 1.57 8.82 7.30
C PHE A 173 2.09 7.88 8.40
N ASP A 174 2.20 6.58 8.12
CA ASP A 174 2.76 5.60 9.04
C ASP A 174 4.23 5.92 9.36
N ASN A 175 5.01 6.32 8.37
CA ASN A 175 6.40 6.73 8.55
C ASN A 175 6.54 7.99 9.41
N ALA A 176 5.64 8.99 9.27
CA ALA A 176 5.66 10.18 10.10
C ALA A 176 5.45 9.82 11.59
N VAL A 177 4.49 8.97 11.89
CA VAL A 177 4.23 8.48 13.25
C VAL A 177 5.41 7.62 13.75
N THR A 178 5.95 6.73 12.91
CA THR A 178 7.11 5.92 13.25
C THR A 178 8.32 6.78 13.63
N GLN A 179 8.59 7.83 12.86
CA GLN A 179 9.68 8.74 13.14
C GLN A 179 9.48 9.51 14.47
N TYR A 180 8.25 9.91 14.73
CA TYR A 180 7.89 10.52 16.01
C TYR A 180 8.16 9.57 17.19
N MET A 181 7.74 8.30 17.09
CA MET A 181 8.00 7.29 18.13
C MET A 181 9.50 7.01 18.32
N LEU A 182 10.28 6.93 17.22
CA LEU A 182 11.73 6.76 17.29
C LEU A 182 12.41 7.91 18.04
N ASN A 183 12.03 9.14 17.75
CA ASN A 183 12.57 10.33 18.37
C ASN A 183 12.20 10.40 19.85
N ASP A 184 10.96 10.10 20.21
CA ASP A 184 10.50 10.07 21.61
C ASP A 184 11.25 9.04 22.44
N PHE A 185 11.40 7.81 21.91
CA PHE A 185 12.12 6.75 22.59
C PHE A 185 13.61 7.10 22.77
N LYS A 186 14.23 7.65 21.73
CA LYS A 186 15.63 8.10 21.80
C LYS A 186 15.82 9.21 22.84
N ALA A 187 14.88 10.14 22.94
CA ALA A 187 14.93 11.22 23.93
C ALA A 187 14.76 10.70 25.37
N LYS A 188 13.89 9.69 25.59
CA LYS A 188 13.61 9.15 26.92
C LYS A 188 14.65 8.12 27.39
N GLU A 189 15.06 7.22 26.50
CA GLU A 189 15.88 6.05 26.85
C GLU A 189 17.32 6.15 26.33
N GLY A 190 17.67 7.14 25.54
CA GLY A 190 18.99 7.32 24.95
C GLY A 190 19.34 6.28 23.87
N VAL A 191 18.41 5.45 23.44
CA VAL A 191 18.60 4.34 22.52
C VAL A 191 18.00 4.64 21.14
N ASP A 192 18.77 4.42 20.08
CA ASP A 192 18.36 4.62 18.71
C ASP A 192 17.84 3.29 18.10
N LEU A 193 16.51 3.14 18.03
CA LEU A 193 15.87 1.95 17.50
C LEU A 193 15.87 1.91 15.96
N SER A 194 16.29 2.96 15.26
CA SER A 194 16.29 2.98 13.79
C SER A 194 17.25 1.96 13.16
N LYS A 195 18.21 1.48 13.92
CA LYS A 195 19.21 0.47 13.50
C LYS A 195 18.79 -0.96 13.84
N ASP A 196 17.76 -1.14 14.66
CA ASP A 196 17.19 -2.43 15.00
C ASP A 196 16.01 -2.72 14.06
N THR A 197 16.24 -3.57 13.07
CA THR A 197 15.27 -3.91 12.04
C THR A 197 13.97 -4.46 12.63
N MET A 198 14.08 -5.27 13.70
CA MET A 198 12.92 -5.89 14.35
C MET A 198 12.11 -4.86 15.14
N ALA A 199 12.78 -3.99 15.90
CA ALA A 199 12.14 -2.89 16.62
C ALA A 199 11.47 -1.91 15.66
N LEU A 200 12.18 -1.54 14.59
CA LEU A 200 11.65 -0.63 13.56
C LEU A 200 10.38 -1.19 12.91
N GLN A 201 10.36 -2.48 12.57
CA GLN A 201 9.19 -3.11 11.97
C GLN A 201 7.98 -3.14 12.95
N ARG A 202 8.22 -3.45 14.22
CA ARG A 202 7.19 -3.39 15.28
C ARG A 202 6.64 -1.97 15.47
N LEU A 203 7.49 -0.95 15.40
CA LEU A 203 7.05 0.45 15.45
C LEU A 203 6.20 0.82 14.24
N LYS A 204 6.57 0.40 13.02
CA LYS A 204 5.78 0.64 11.80
C LYS A 204 4.38 0.01 11.89
N GLU A 205 4.30 -1.24 12.36
CA GLU A 205 3.01 -1.93 12.53
C GLU A 205 2.14 -1.22 13.58
N ALA A 206 2.75 -0.78 14.69
CA ALA A 206 2.05 -0.02 15.72
C ALA A 206 1.58 1.35 15.21
N ALA A 207 2.39 2.04 14.38
CA ALA A 207 2.02 3.30 13.75
C ALA A 207 0.80 3.14 12.83
N GLU A 208 0.80 2.12 11.97
CA GLU A 208 -0.34 1.84 11.09
C GLU A 208 -1.60 1.51 11.90
N LYS A 209 -1.46 0.69 12.95
CA LYS A 209 -2.58 0.37 13.84
C LYS A 209 -3.13 1.63 14.49
N ALA A 210 -2.27 2.46 15.07
CA ALA A 210 -2.66 3.71 15.72
C ALA A 210 -3.36 4.67 14.74
N LYS A 211 -2.84 4.83 13.50
CA LYS A 211 -3.48 5.61 12.46
C LYS A 211 -4.92 5.12 12.17
N LYS A 212 -5.11 3.80 12.06
CA LYS A 212 -6.44 3.22 11.83
C LYS A 212 -7.40 3.48 13.00
N GLU A 213 -6.94 3.30 14.23
CA GLU A 213 -7.74 3.53 15.44
C GLU A 213 -8.13 4.99 15.60
N LEU A 214 -7.22 5.92 15.30
CA LEU A 214 -7.46 7.37 15.36
C LEU A 214 -8.50 7.85 14.31
N SER A 215 -8.88 7.04 13.35
CA SER A 215 -10.02 7.35 12.47
C SER A 215 -11.35 7.39 13.22
N SER A 216 -11.48 6.66 14.32
CA SER A 216 -12.71 6.55 15.11
C SER A 216 -12.58 7.04 16.56
N THR A 217 -11.35 7.16 17.08
CA THR A 217 -11.09 7.57 18.46
C THR A 217 -10.31 8.89 18.51
N THR A 218 -10.34 9.58 19.64
CA THR A 218 -9.57 10.83 19.87
C THR A 218 -8.15 10.57 20.35
N GLN A 219 -7.87 9.38 20.85
CA GLN A 219 -6.55 8.92 21.28
C GLN A 219 -6.46 7.41 21.22
N THR A 220 -5.23 6.90 21.14
CA THR A 220 -4.92 5.47 21.20
C THR A 220 -3.66 5.24 22.03
N GLU A 221 -3.56 4.06 22.65
CA GLU A 221 -2.40 3.65 23.41
C GLU A 221 -1.54 2.69 22.58
N ILE A 222 -0.26 2.99 22.52
CA ILE A 222 0.75 2.16 21.86
C ILE A 222 1.60 1.53 22.96
N ASN A 223 1.59 0.21 23.08
CA ASN A 223 2.38 -0.54 24.04
C ASN A 223 3.12 -1.66 23.32
N LEU A 224 4.46 -1.58 23.31
CA LEU A 224 5.35 -2.56 22.69
C LEU A 224 6.33 -3.07 23.73
N PRO A 225 5.95 -4.12 24.49
CA PRO A 225 6.81 -4.69 25.50
C PRO A 225 8.05 -5.32 24.87
N TYR A 226 9.19 -5.23 25.58
CA TYR A 226 10.47 -5.80 25.13
C TYR A 226 10.86 -5.32 23.73
N ILE A 227 10.78 -4.00 23.48
CA ILE A 227 11.11 -3.43 22.17
C ILE A 227 12.58 -3.57 21.83
N THR A 228 13.45 -3.50 22.83
CA THR A 228 14.88 -3.74 22.73
C THR A 228 15.46 -4.16 24.07
N ALA A 229 16.71 -4.65 24.06
CA ALA A 229 17.48 -4.96 25.27
C ALA A 229 18.75 -4.12 25.31
N THR A 230 19.04 -3.59 26.48
CA THR A 230 20.26 -2.82 26.78
C THR A 230 21.08 -3.48 27.88
N ALA A 231 22.26 -2.95 28.18
CA ALA A 231 23.06 -3.42 29.31
C ALA A 231 22.35 -3.28 30.68
N GLU A 232 21.37 -2.38 30.76
CA GLU A 232 20.54 -2.13 31.95
C GLU A 232 19.32 -3.07 32.03
N GLY A 233 19.07 -3.85 30.98
CA GLY A 233 17.94 -4.79 30.87
C GLY A 233 17.02 -4.50 29.69
N PRO A 234 15.87 -5.18 29.67
CA PRO A 234 14.88 -4.99 28.62
C PRO A 234 14.21 -3.61 28.74
N LYS A 235 13.95 -2.98 27.61
CA LYS A 235 13.23 -1.71 27.50
C LYS A 235 11.88 -1.94 26.83
N HIS A 236 10.89 -1.15 27.23
CA HIS A 236 9.53 -1.19 26.72
C HIS A 236 9.20 0.17 26.07
N PHE A 237 8.38 0.15 25.04
CA PHE A 237 7.87 1.39 24.45
C PHE A 237 6.40 1.57 24.81
N GLU A 238 6.08 2.70 25.41
CA GLU A 238 4.71 3.09 25.76
C GLU A 238 4.47 4.54 25.35
N MET A 239 3.36 4.79 24.69
CA MET A 239 2.96 6.12 24.26
C MET A 239 1.44 6.21 24.11
N THR A 240 0.85 7.31 24.55
CA THR A 240 -0.50 7.71 24.14
C THR A 240 -0.38 8.68 22.97
N LEU A 241 -0.95 8.32 21.82
CA LEU A 241 -1.01 9.16 20.64
C LEU A 241 -2.41 9.74 20.51
N THR A 242 -2.53 11.06 20.47
CA THR A 242 -3.81 11.75 20.25
C THR A 242 -4.02 12.01 18.76
N ARG A 243 -5.29 12.12 18.33
CA ARG A 243 -5.65 12.54 16.97
C ARG A 243 -5.05 13.91 16.64
N ALA A 244 -5.12 14.87 17.57
CA ALA A 244 -4.54 16.18 17.36
C ALA A 244 -3.02 16.12 17.08
N LYS A 245 -2.29 15.23 17.76
CA LYS A 245 -0.86 15.04 17.51
C LYS A 245 -0.62 14.33 16.17
N PHE A 246 -1.45 13.36 15.85
CA PHE A 246 -1.40 12.71 14.52
C PHE A 246 -1.63 13.72 13.41
N ASP A 247 -2.64 14.58 13.53
CA ASP A 247 -2.96 15.63 12.56
C ASP A 247 -1.80 16.61 12.41
N GLU A 248 -1.16 17.03 13.51
CA GLU A 248 0.04 17.87 13.49
C GLU A 248 1.19 17.20 12.71
N LEU A 249 1.48 15.93 13.01
CA LEU A 249 2.57 15.18 12.38
C LEU A 249 2.36 14.94 10.88
N THR A 250 1.13 14.91 10.43
CA THR A 250 0.76 14.53 9.06
C THR A 250 0.22 15.71 8.23
N HIS A 251 0.13 16.90 8.82
CA HIS A 251 -0.40 18.10 8.18
C HIS A 251 0.23 18.37 6.81
N ASP A 252 1.55 18.34 6.71
CA ASP A 252 2.27 18.59 5.46
C ASP A 252 1.97 17.53 4.39
N LEU A 253 1.63 16.30 4.77
CA LEU A 253 1.24 15.25 3.83
C LEU A 253 -0.15 15.52 3.26
N VAL A 254 -1.07 16.02 4.09
CA VAL A 254 -2.40 16.44 3.65
C VAL A 254 -2.30 17.65 2.71
N GLU A 255 -1.51 18.66 3.08
CA GLU A 255 -1.29 19.84 2.22
C GLU A 255 -0.72 19.50 0.85
N LYS A 256 0.16 18.48 0.75
CA LYS A 256 0.68 17.99 -0.54
C LYS A 256 -0.39 17.44 -1.47
N THR A 257 -1.56 17.07 -0.98
CA THR A 257 -2.68 16.63 -1.84
C THR A 257 -3.41 17.80 -2.47
N ALA A 258 -3.31 18.99 -1.89
CA ALA A 258 -4.00 20.18 -2.39
C ALA A 258 -3.43 20.71 -3.72
N GLU A 259 -2.13 20.50 -3.96
CA GLU A 259 -1.49 20.97 -5.20
C GLU A 259 -2.05 20.28 -6.47
N PRO A 260 -2.15 18.92 -6.52
CA PRO A 260 -2.74 18.24 -7.67
C PRO A 260 -4.25 18.48 -7.85
N VAL A 261 -4.94 18.95 -6.80
CA VAL A 261 -6.41 19.22 -6.85
C VAL A 261 -6.70 20.59 -7.45
N LYS A 262 -5.79 21.56 -7.34
CA LYS A 262 -5.94 22.93 -7.86
C LYS A 262 -5.78 22.99 -9.38
#